data_105f1e76131962e477ca5ae5bec8bbac
#
_entry.id   105f1e76131962e477ca5ae5bec8bbac
#
_cell.length_a   1.000
_cell.length_b   1.000
_cell.length_c   1.000
_cell.angle_alpha   90.00
_cell.angle_beta   90.00
_cell.angle_gamma   90.00
#
_symmetry.space_group_name_H-M   'P 1'
#
loop_
_entity.id
_entity.type
_entity.pdbx_description
1 polymer ?
#
loop_
_entity_poly.entity_id
_entity_poly.type
_entity_poly.pdbx_seq_one_letter_code
_entity_poly.pdbx_strand_id
1 'polypeptide(L)'
;MSDRLYVGIDLGTYQSTIASSAGKLQTIETVVGRPKDPVARNFLGRDVLFGEDALKNKLACNLYRPMAAGVTQDDEANLAAAKAFVSHLLETVDPEEFDEVLGVICSPSHVSFTD
;
A
#
# COMPACT_ATOMS: atom_id res chain seq x y z
N MET A 1 25.19 -3.89 18.53
CA MET A 1 24.01 -3.10 18.91
C MET A 1 22.92 -3.33 17.89
N SER A 2 21.75 -3.70 18.34
CA SER A 2 20.69 -3.92 17.39
C SER A 2 20.03 -2.61 17.03
N ASP A 3 19.78 -2.44 15.74
CA ASP A 3 19.11 -1.26 15.24
C ASP A 3 17.64 -1.56 15.09
N ARG A 4 16.82 -0.68 15.61
CA ARG A 4 15.37 -0.78 15.50
C ARG A 4 14.82 0.35 14.65
N LEU A 5 13.88 0.00 13.80
CA LEU A 5 13.15 0.98 13.03
C LEU A 5 11.73 1.07 13.57
N TYR A 6 11.30 2.27 13.89
CA TYR A 6 9.92 2.54 14.29
C TYR A 6 9.21 3.17 13.12
N VAL A 7 8.05 2.63 12.80
CA VAL A 7 7.29 3.04 11.62
C VAL A 7 5.87 3.36 12.00
N GLY A 8 5.37 4.48 11.52
CA GLY A 8 3.97 4.84 11.65
C GLY A 8 3.34 4.90 10.28
N ILE A 9 2.21 4.22 10.11
CA ILE A 9 1.48 4.22 8.85
C ILE A 9 0.08 4.73 9.09
N ASP A 10 -0.32 5.73 8.32
CA ASP A 10 -1.68 6.24 8.31
C ASP A 10 -2.31 5.83 6.98
N LEU A 11 -3.19 4.82 7.04
CA LEU A 11 -3.87 4.32 5.86
C LEU A 11 -5.14 5.12 5.64
N GLY A 12 -5.05 6.11 4.78
CA GLY A 12 -6.21 6.93 4.44
C GLY A 12 -6.98 6.36 3.27
N THR A 13 -8.20 6.84 3.09
CA THR A 13 -9.07 6.39 2.03
C THR A 13 -8.47 6.69 0.64
N TYR A 14 -7.89 7.87 0.49
CA TYR A 14 -7.35 8.31 -0.79
C TYR A 14 -5.84 8.49 -0.78
N GLN A 15 -5.28 8.81 0.36
CA GLN A 15 -3.84 8.97 0.52
C GLN A 15 -3.39 8.29 1.79
N SER A 16 -2.20 7.70 1.74
CA SER A 16 -1.61 7.05 2.90
C SER A 16 -0.23 7.63 3.13
N THR A 17 0.15 7.70 4.39
CA THR A 17 1.44 8.25 4.77
C THR A 17 2.21 7.24 5.60
N ILE A 18 3.50 7.13 5.36
CA ILE A 18 4.38 6.34 6.18
C ILE A 18 5.53 7.22 6.67
N ALA A 19 5.83 7.11 7.95
CA ALA A 19 6.93 7.83 8.57
C ALA A 19 7.78 6.83 9.33
N SER A 20 9.09 7.07 9.37
CA SER A 20 9.99 6.19 10.11
C SER A 20 10.91 7.00 11.01
N SER A 21 11.41 6.33 12.04
CA SER A 21 12.38 6.92 12.95
C SER A 21 13.71 7.23 12.29
N ALA A 22 13.92 6.71 11.09
CA ALA A 22 15.13 7.02 10.32
C ALA A 22 14.99 8.30 9.49
N GLY A 23 13.88 9.02 9.65
CA GLY A 23 13.69 10.30 8.97
C GLY A 23 12.98 10.22 7.64
N LYS A 24 12.45 9.06 7.28
CA LYS A 24 11.69 8.91 6.04
C LYS A 24 10.24 9.34 6.25
N LEU A 25 9.69 10.01 5.25
CA LEU A 25 8.30 10.41 5.24
C LEU A 25 7.81 10.36 3.80
N GLN A 26 6.80 9.55 3.55
CA GLN A 26 6.25 9.38 2.20
C GLN A 26 4.73 9.44 2.26
N THR A 27 4.13 10.13 1.29
CA THR A 27 2.68 10.13 1.12
C THR A 27 2.39 9.59 -0.27
N ILE A 28 1.55 8.57 -0.33
CA ILE A 28 1.27 7.86 -1.57
C ILE A 28 -0.25 7.73 -1.72
N GLU A 29 -0.74 7.90 -2.94
CA GLU A 29 -2.15 7.67 -3.22
C GLU A 29 -2.51 6.23 -2.88
N THR A 30 -3.60 6.04 -2.15
CA THR A 30 -4.03 4.71 -1.70
C THR A 30 -4.77 4.00 -2.82
N VAL A 31 -4.01 3.56 -3.80
CA VAL A 31 -4.56 2.86 -4.96
C VAL A 31 -3.55 1.84 -5.45
N VAL A 32 -4.07 0.70 -5.90
CA VAL A 32 -3.28 -0.39 -6.46
C VAL A 32 -3.81 -0.68 -7.85
N GLY A 33 -2.91 -0.79 -8.82
CA GLY A 33 -3.28 -1.12 -10.18
C GLY A 33 -2.72 -2.47 -10.57
N ARG A 34 -3.54 -3.30 -11.21
CA ARG A 34 -3.06 -4.55 -11.78
C ARG A 34 -3.34 -4.55 -13.27
N PRO A 35 -2.38 -4.94 -14.09
CA PRO A 35 -2.59 -4.99 -15.55
C PRO A 35 -3.84 -5.78 -15.86
N LYS A 36 -4.67 -5.25 -16.75
CA LYS A 36 -5.96 -5.88 -17.02
C LYS A 36 -5.86 -7.10 -17.93
N ASP A 37 -4.73 -7.27 -18.63
CA ASP A 37 -4.54 -8.41 -19.52
C ASP A 37 -3.04 -8.61 -19.76
N PRO A 38 -2.65 -9.74 -20.41
CA PRO A 38 -1.23 -10.01 -20.65
C PRO A 38 -0.53 -8.97 -21.53
N VAL A 39 -1.26 -8.33 -22.42
CA VAL A 39 -0.68 -7.29 -23.27
C VAL A 39 -0.30 -6.08 -22.44
N ALA A 40 -1.20 -5.65 -21.58
CA ALA A 40 -0.92 -4.54 -20.68
C ALA A 40 0.23 -4.87 -19.74
N ARG A 41 0.26 -6.10 -19.22
CA ARG A 41 1.33 -6.54 -18.34
C ARG A 41 2.70 -6.48 -19.03
N ASN A 42 2.77 -6.92 -20.28
CA ASN A 42 4.01 -6.86 -21.03
C ASN A 42 4.41 -5.41 -21.29
N PHE A 43 3.45 -4.55 -21.59
CA PHE A 43 3.71 -3.15 -21.83
C PHE A 43 4.25 -2.46 -20.58
N LEU A 44 3.62 -2.72 -19.44
CA LEU A 44 3.99 -2.08 -18.17
C LEU A 44 5.24 -2.68 -17.55
N GLY A 45 5.53 -3.93 -17.85
CA GLY A 45 6.69 -4.62 -17.30
C GLY A 45 6.58 -4.97 -15.83
N ARG A 46 5.39 -4.87 -15.26
CA ARG A 46 5.15 -5.14 -13.84
C ARG A 46 3.78 -5.77 -13.65
N ASP A 47 3.65 -6.54 -12.57
CA ASP A 47 2.40 -7.20 -12.21
C ASP A 47 1.51 -6.33 -11.35
N VAL A 48 2.08 -5.31 -10.71
CA VAL A 48 1.32 -4.46 -9.79
C VAL A 48 1.96 -3.07 -9.78
N LEU A 49 1.11 -2.05 -9.72
CA LEU A 49 1.52 -0.66 -9.63
C LEU A 49 0.85 -0.03 -8.42
N PHE A 50 1.49 0.97 -7.85
CA PHE A 50 0.99 1.63 -6.64
C PHE A 50 0.93 3.13 -6.83
N GLY A 51 -0.07 3.75 -6.21
CA GLY A 51 -0.15 5.19 -6.13
C GLY A 51 -0.21 5.87 -7.48
N GLU A 52 0.60 6.88 -7.65
CA GLU A 52 0.58 7.69 -8.87
C GLU A 52 0.84 6.87 -10.13
N ASP A 53 1.73 5.87 -10.03
CA ASP A 53 2.00 5.00 -11.18
C ASP A 53 0.74 4.28 -11.66
N ALA A 54 -0.05 3.78 -10.70
CA ALA A 54 -1.30 3.12 -11.04
C ALA A 54 -2.27 4.09 -11.69
N LEU A 55 -2.36 5.30 -11.17
CA LEU A 55 -3.25 6.31 -11.72
C LEU A 55 -2.83 6.75 -13.12
N LYS A 56 -1.54 6.91 -13.34
CA LYS A 56 -1.03 7.27 -14.66
C LYS A 56 -1.31 6.22 -15.70
N ASN A 57 -1.42 4.97 -15.29
CA ASN A 57 -1.64 3.85 -16.20
C ASN A 57 -3.03 3.25 -16.03
N LYS A 58 -3.99 4.05 -15.61
CA LYS A 58 -5.32 3.54 -15.28
C LYS A 58 -6.05 2.88 -16.44
N LEU A 59 -5.74 3.26 -17.68
CA LEU A 59 -6.38 2.65 -18.83
C LEU A 59 -5.88 1.22 -19.09
N ALA A 60 -4.68 0.91 -18.60
CA ALA A 60 -4.08 -0.41 -18.77
C ALA A 60 -4.27 -1.28 -17.53
N CYS A 61 -4.88 -0.77 -16.49
CA CYS A 61 -4.99 -1.45 -15.21
C CYS A 61 -6.42 -1.52 -14.70
N ASN A 62 -6.66 -2.55 -13.89
CA ASN A 62 -7.80 -2.56 -12.98
C ASN A 62 -7.33 -1.88 -11.70
N LEU A 63 -8.05 -0.87 -11.26
CA LEU A 63 -7.67 -0.12 -10.08
C LEU A 63 -8.45 -0.58 -8.85
N TYR A 64 -7.74 -0.67 -7.74
CA TYR A 64 -8.32 -1.04 -6.45
C TYR A 64 -8.00 0.06 -5.45
N ARG A 65 -9.00 0.46 -4.67
CA ARG A 65 -8.84 1.40 -3.57
C ARG A 65 -9.17 0.67 -2.28
N PRO A 66 -8.19 -0.03 -1.72
CA PRO A 66 -8.47 -0.97 -0.63
C PRO A 66 -8.99 -0.32 0.65
N MET A 67 -8.74 0.97 0.83
CA MET A 67 -9.21 1.66 2.03
C MET A 67 -10.46 2.49 1.78
N ALA A 68 -11.04 2.43 0.59
CA ALA A 68 -12.28 3.15 0.30
C ALA A 68 -13.44 2.54 1.08
N ALA A 69 -14.47 3.34 1.30
CA ALA A 69 -15.66 2.88 1.99
C ALA A 69 -16.22 1.64 1.30
N GLY A 70 -16.61 0.67 2.07
CA GLY A 70 -17.16 -0.55 1.52
C GLY A 70 -16.15 -1.66 1.29
N VAL A 71 -14.93 -1.48 1.72
CA VAL A 71 -13.99 -2.59 1.70
C VAL A 71 -14.56 -3.70 2.58
N THR A 72 -14.78 -4.85 1.98
CA THR A 72 -15.31 -5.98 2.72
C THR A 72 -14.25 -7.05 2.81
N GLN A 73 -14.38 -7.85 3.84
CA GLN A 73 -13.44 -8.94 4.05
C GLN A 73 -13.67 -10.07 3.04
N ASP A 74 -14.81 -10.04 2.39
CA ASP A 74 -15.16 -11.07 1.42
C ASP A 74 -14.56 -10.80 0.04
N ASP A 75 -14.01 -9.60 -0.18
CA ASP A 75 -13.41 -9.26 -1.45
C ASP A 75 -11.92 -9.61 -1.42
N GLU A 76 -11.59 -10.79 -1.94
CA GLU A 76 -10.22 -11.26 -1.93
C GLU A 76 -9.27 -10.37 -2.72
N ALA A 77 -9.74 -9.83 -3.83
CA ALA A 77 -8.90 -8.96 -4.66
C ALA A 77 -8.56 -7.68 -3.91
N ASN A 78 -9.55 -7.13 -3.20
CA ASN A 78 -9.34 -5.92 -2.42
C ASN A 78 -8.42 -6.17 -1.23
N LEU A 79 -8.59 -7.31 -0.58
CA LEU A 79 -7.72 -7.68 0.53
C LEU A 79 -6.28 -7.89 0.06
N ALA A 80 -6.11 -8.55 -1.07
CA ALA A 80 -4.78 -8.74 -1.65
C ALA A 80 -4.15 -7.40 -2.01
N ALA A 81 -4.95 -6.47 -2.53
CA ALA A 81 -4.48 -5.13 -2.85
C ALA A 81 -4.04 -4.38 -1.59
N ALA A 82 -4.80 -4.52 -0.51
CA ALA A 82 -4.45 -3.88 0.76
C ALA A 82 -3.13 -4.40 1.29
N LYS A 83 -2.94 -5.71 1.25
CA LYS A 83 -1.69 -6.32 1.72
C LYS A 83 -0.50 -5.89 0.86
N ALA A 84 -0.69 -5.86 -0.46
CA ALA A 84 0.36 -5.43 -1.37
C ALA A 84 0.72 -3.97 -1.13
N PHE A 85 -0.28 -3.13 -0.89
CA PHE A 85 -0.05 -1.71 -0.66
C PHE A 85 0.74 -1.47 0.62
N VAL A 86 0.37 -2.14 1.71
CA VAL A 86 1.10 -2.01 2.98
C VAL A 86 2.54 -2.49 2.81
N SER A 87 2.74 -3.61 2.11
CA SER A 87 4.09 -4.10 1.85
C SER A 87 4.90 -3.09 1.05
N HIS A 88 4.27 -2.45 0.07
CA HIS A 88 4.94 -1.42 -0.73
C HIS A 88 5.37 -0.23 0.15
N LEU A 89 4.48 0.21 1.04
CA LEU A 89 4.81 1.30 1.95
C LEU A 89 6.01 0.93 2.82
N LEU A 90 6.01 -0.27 3.36
CA LEU A 90 7.12 -0.72 4.22
C LEU A 90 8.44 -0.75 3.46
N GLU A 91 8.42 -1.14 2.20
CA GLU A 91 9.64 -1.16 1.41
C GLU A 91 10.25 0.23 1.22
N THR A 92 9.44 1.28 1.26
CA THR A 92 9.95 2.63 1.06
C THR A 92 10.81 3.13 2.20
N VAL A 93 10.78 2.48 3.35
CA VAL A 93 11.58 2.88 4.51
C VAL A 93 12.80 1.98 4.72
N ASP A 94 13.12 1.14 3.75
CA ASP A 94 14.30 0.27 3.76
C ASP A 94 14.40 -0.57 5.03
N PRO A 95 13.39 -1.38 5.34
CA PRO A 95 13.38 -2.13 6.60
C PRO A 95 14.48 -3.16 6.72
N GLU A 96 15.02 -3.61 5.59
CA GLU A 96 16.10 -4.60 5.58
C GLU A 96 17.41 -4.07 6.17
N GLU A 97 17.54 -2.76 6.35
CA GLU A 97 18.71 -2.17 6.97
C GLU A 97 18.68 -2.24 8.49
N PHE A 98 17.60 -2.78 9.04
CA PHE A 98 17.40 -2.80 10.49
C PHE A 98 17.18 -4.20 10.98
N ASP A 99 17.59 -4.44 12.23
CA ASP A 99 17.44 -5.76 12.84
C ASP A 99 15.99 -6.04 13.24
N GLU A 100 15.26 -4.99 13.56
CA GLU A 100 13.87 -5.13 14.01
C GLU A 100 13.06 -3.95 13.55
N VAL A 101 11.82 -4.22 13.11
CA VAL A 101 10.90 -3.17 12.69
C VAL A 101 9.64 -3.25 13.54
N LEU A 102 9.31 -2.15 14.19
CA LEU A 102 8.12 -2.05 15.05
C LEU A 102 7.22 -0.97 14.47
N GLY A 103 5.96 -1.29 14.26
CA GLY A 103 5.07 -0.36 13.58
C GLY A 103 3.72 -0.23 14.22
N VAL A 104 3.10 0.92 13.96
CA VAL A 104 1.73 1.22 14.32
C VAL A 104 0.99 1.60 13.05
N ILE A 105 -0.16 1.00 12.83
CA ILE A 105 -0.98 1.29 11.66
C ILE A 105 -2.30 1.88 12.11
N CYS A 106 -2.64 3.04 11.55
CA CYS A 106 -3.94 3.67 11.74
C CYS A 106 -4.71 3.59 10.44
N SER A 107 -6.02 3.41 10.52
CA SER A 107 -6.87 3.32 9.35
C SER A 107 -8.13 4.14 9.57
N PRO A 108 -8.92 4.36 8.50
CA PRO A 108 -10.14 5.17 8.64
C PRO A 108 -11.07 4.62 9.70
N SER A 109 -11.62 5.50 10.51
CA SER A 109 -12.43 5.11 11.66
C SER A 109 -13.73 4.40 11.28
N HIS A 110 -14.18 4.58 10.04
CA HIS A 110 -15.39 3.90 9.59
C HIS A 110 -15.14 2.46 9.17
N VAL A 111 -13.88 2.04 9.11
CA VAL A 111 -13.53 0.65 8.82
C VAL A 111 -13.54 -0.12 10.13
N SER A 112 -14.34 -1.18 10.19
CA SER A 112 -14.45 -1.98 11.40
C SER A 112 -13.43 -3.09 11.41
N PHE A 113 -12.70 -3.19 12.51
CA PHE A 113 -11.76 -4.28 12.73
C PHE A 113 -12.20 -5.18 13.86
N THR A 114 -13.44 -5.07 14.26
CA THR A 114 -13.89 -5.89 15.32
C THR A 114 -14.00 -7.28 14.90
N ASP A 115 -13.62 -7.70 15.24
CA ASP A 115 -13.68 -8.73 14.91
C ASP A 115 -14.01 -9.46 14.67
#